data_eb3d0776c6eeb0874d8a9c99b06b0625
#
_entry.id   eb3d0776c6eeb0874d8a9c99b06b0625
#
_cell.length_a   1.000
_cell.length_b   1.000
_cell.length_c   1.000
_cell.angle_alpha   90.00
_cell.angle_beta   90.00
_cell.angle_gamma   90.00
#
_symmetry.space_group_name_H-M   'P 1'
#
loop_
_entity.id
_entity.type
_entity.pdbx_description
1 polymer ?
#
loop_
_entity_poly.entity_id
_entity_poly.type
_entity_poly.pdbx_seq_one_letter_code
_entity_poly.pdbx_strand_id
1 'polypeptide(L)'
;MKLRKLIILAVAPMMCLAVSAQDYTPKKGDFTVAATVSYNSYTSLDAANGSSSSHSLTAVSTNWTDKKLMVGLEGGWFFQDLWKLTLGGGMNISSNPGYAPVPGVYESGVIIPDYAAVKSQSEMQFNIYAGVDRYFDNFLNVKNLLPYAGARMGYAYGRNSAYADDENWMGKSIGESLNLRWSLVAGLDYFMSEAFFLGIQVEPFAYTYNKSTLKPQEGLGNLSANSHNFGILAAPTIKFGFKF
;
A
#
# COMPACT_ATOMS: atom_id res chain seq x y z
N MET A 1 -10.31 19.44 -15.25
CA MET A 1 -11.07 20.43 -14.42
C MET A 1 -11.74 19.86 -13.16
N LYS A 2 -11.90 18.55 -13.01
CA LYS A 2 -12.56 17.92 -11.84
C LYS A 2 -11.64 17.73 -10.61
N LEU A 3 -10.35 17.52 -10.79
CA LEU A 3 -9.39 17.28 -9.69
C LEU A 3 -9.13 18.53 -8.83
N ARG A 4 -9.06 19.72 -9.45
CA ARG A 4 -8.92 20.99 -8.70
C ARG A 4 -10.11 21.29 -7.77
N LYS A 5 -11.31 20.89 -8.17
CA LYS A 5 -12.52 21.07 -7.33
C LYS A 5 -12.54 20.12 -6.13
N LEU A 6 -11.96 18.92 -6.27
CA LEU A 6 -11.89 17.93 -5.18
C LEU A 6 -10.88 18.35 -4.10
N ILE A 7 -9.74 18.91 -4.51
CA ILE A 7 -8.71 19.44 -3.58
C ILE A 7 -9.25 20.64 -2.81
N ILE A 8 -9.95 21.56 -3.49
CA ILE A 8 -10.57 22.72 -2.84
C ILE A 8 -11.68 22.29 -1.89
N LEU A 9 -12.46 21.27 -2.22
CA LEU A 9 -13.54 20.75 -1.37
C LEU A 9 -13.00 20.04 -0.11
N ALA A 10 -11.81 19.44 -0.15
CA ALA A 10 -11.16 18.82 0.99
C ALA A 10 -10.46 19.83 1.91
N VAL A 11 -9.97 20.94 1.36
CA VAL A 11 -9.24 21.99 2.11
C VAL A 11 -10.18 23.05 2.69
N ALA A 12 -11.30 23.35 2.04
CA ALA A 12 -12.24 24.37 2.49
C ALA A 12 -12.83 24.11 3.90
N PRO A 13 -13.25 22.90 4.31
CA PRO A 13 -13.73 22.66 5.67
C PRO A 13 -12.61 22.75 6.72
N MET A 14 -11.34 22.51 6.37
CA MET A 14 -10.21 22.68 7.29
C MET A 14 -9.98 24.16 7.68
N MET A 15 -10.28 25.10 6.80
CA MET A 15 -10.11 26.53 7.07
C MET A 15 -11.20 27.12 7.97
N CYS A 16 -12.38 26.52 8.04
CA CYS A 16 -13.49 27.05 8.85
C CYS A 16 -13.41 26.66 10.34
N LEU A 17 -12.51 25.74 10.73
CA LEU A 17 -12.38 25.29 12.12
C LEU A 17 -11.30 26.02 12.93
N ALA A 18 -10.71 27.08 12.40
CA ALA A 18 -9.56 27.78 12.98
C ALA A 18 -9.88 28.71 14.17
N VAL A 19 -10.92 28.45 14.94
CA VAL A 19 -11.30 29.31 16.08
C VAL A 19 -11.18 28.57 17.42
N SER A 20 -10.19 27.73 17.60
CA SER A 20 -9.85 27.23 18.93
C SER A 20 -8.68 28.06 19.50
N ALA A 21 -8.92 28.76 20.61
CA ALA A 21 -7.88 29.44 21.37
C ALA A 21 -6.93 28.46 22.10
N GLN A 22 -7.32 27.19 22.18
CA GLN A 22 -6.61 26.14 22.91
C GLN A 22 -5.49 25.55 22.06
N ASP A 23 -4.35 25.27 22.68
CA ASP A 23 -3.17 24.67 22.07
C ASP A 23 -3.23 23.16 22.19
N TYR A 24 -3.32 22.46 21.05
CA TYR A 24 -3.34 21.00 20.95
C TYR A 24 -2.03 20.44 20.35
N THR A 25 -1.01 21.28 20.25
CA THR A 25 0.30 20.89 19.71
C THR A 25 0.85 19.68 20.46
N PRO A 26 1.32 18.64 19.77
CA PRO A 26 1.85 17.45 20.38
C PRO A 26 3.15 17.74 21.16
N LYS A 27 3.29 17.12 22.31
CA LYS A 27 4.42 17.27 23.22
C LYS A 27 5.20 15.97 23.33
N LYS A 28 6.41 16.06 23.88
CA LYS A 28 7.20 14.90 24.23
C LYS A 28 6.41 13.94 25.09
N GLY A 29 6.37 12.68 24.68
CA GLY A 29 5.66 11.58 25.37
C GLY A 29 4.32 11.25 24.71
N ASP A 30 3.75 12.13 23.90
CA ASP A 30 2.48 11.87 23.22
C ASP A 30 2.61 10.72 22.23
N PHE A 31 1.54 9.92 22.15
CA PHE A 31 1.38 8.87 21.16
C PHE A 31 0.27 9.22 20.19
N THR A 32 0.41 8.75 18.95
CA THR A 32 -0.62 8.87 17.93
C THR A 32 -0.91 7.54 17.29
N VAL A 33 -2.17 7.30 16.95
CA VAL A 33 -2.60 6.18 16.12
C VAL A 33 -3.51 6.73 15.03
N ALA A 34 -3.18 6.47 13.78
CA ALA A 34 -3.96 6.96 12.65
C ALA A 34 -4.31 5.84 11.66
N ALA A 35 -5.53 5.88 11.16
CA ALA A 35 -5.87 5.21 9.91
C ALA A 35 -5.37 6.07 8.74
N THR A 36 -4.75 5.44 7.76
CA THR A 36 -4.20 6.10 6.58
C THR A 36 -4.90 5.59 5.34
N VAL A 37 -5.24 6.51 4.45
CA VAL A 37 -5.77 6.20 3.13
C VAL A 37 -4.84 6.83 2.11
N SER A 38 -4.17 6.02 1.31
CA SER A 38 -3.20 6.48 0.33
C SER A 38 -3.54 5.98 -1.07
N TYR A 39 -3.12 6.76 -2.06
CA TYR A 39 -3.18 6.37 -3.46
C TYR A 39 -1.77 6.16 -3.99
N ASN A 40 -1.48 4.96 -4.45
CA ASN A 40 -0.19 4.66 -5.03
C ASN A 40 -0.19 5.02 -6.52
N SER A 41 0.61 6.00 -6.89
CA SER A 41 0.75 6.48 -8.27
C SER A 41 1.88 5.81 -9.05
N TYR A 42 2.56 4.83 -8.46
CA TYR A 42 3.64 4.14 -9.17
C TYR A 42 3.09 3.22 -10.25
N THR A 43 3.61 3.37 -11.46
CA THR A 43 3.56 2.33 -12.47
C THR A 43 4.58 1.27 -12.08
N SER A 44 4.12 0.09 -11.66
CA SER A 44 4.97 -1.07 -11.80
C SER A 44 5.16 -1.26 -13.30
N LEU A 45 6.39 -1.25 -13.78
CA LEU A 45 6.67 -1.93 -15.01
C LEU A 45 6.44 -3.41 -14.72
N ASP A 46 5.32 -3.95 -15.18
CA ASP A 46 5.07 -5.37 -15.14
C ASP A 46 6.30 -6.04 -15.74
N ALA A 47 7.04 -6.75 -14.91
CA ALA A 47 8.21 -7.46 -15.37
C ALA A 47 7.75 -8.46 -16.41
N ALA A 48 8.12 -8.15 -17.65
CA ALA A 48 8.07 -9.00 -18.80
C ALA A 48 6.84 -9.94 -18.86
N ASN A 49 5.79 -9.51 -19.51
CA ASN A 49 4.87 -10.42 -20.16
C ASN A 49 5.67 -11.25 -21.19
N GLY A 50 6.33 -12.27 -20.70
CA GLY A 50 6.83 -13.34 -21.55
C GLY A 50 5.62 -14.01 -22.17
N SER A 51 5.20 -13.55 -23.33
CA SER A 51 4.21 -14.21 -24.15
C SER A 51 4.82 -15.50 -24.66
N SER A 52 4.69 -16.55 -23.91
CA SER A 52 4.71 -17.89 -24.47
C SER A 52 4.11 -18.85 -23.47
N SER A 53 3.00 -19.41 -23.85
CA SER A 53 2.36 -20.59 -23.31
C SER A 53 1.94 -20.53 -21.83
N SER A 54 0.65 -20.35 -21.63
CA SER A 54 -0.24 -20.97 -20.62
C SER A 54 0.13 -20.99 -19.13
N HIS A 55 1.25 -20.45 -18.67
CA HIS A 55 1.71 -20.49 -17.28
C HIS A 55 2.26 -19.14 -16.78
N SER A 56 1.74 -18.03 -17.25
CA SER A 56 2.16 -16.70 -16.74
C SER A 56 1.50 -16.43 -15.40
N LEU A 57 2.18 -16.77 -14.31
CA LEU A 57 1.93 -16.10 -13.05
C LEU A 57 2.40 -14.66 -13.20
N THR A 58 1.46 -13.75 -13.14
CA THR A 58 1.76 -12.33 -13.03
C THR A 58 2.55 -12.12 -11.75
N ALA A 59 3.67 -11.43 -11.82
CA ALA A 59 4.42 -11.06 -10.63
C ALA A 59 3.48 -10.31 -9.68
N VAL A 60 3.47 -10.70 -8.41
CA VAL A 60 2.61 -10.06 -7.42
C VAL A 60 3.03 -8.60 -7.28
N SER A 61 2.13 -7.68 -7.59
CA SER A 61 2.36 -6.28 -7.26
C SER A 61 2.19 -6.09 -5.77
N THR A 62 3.15 -5.48 -5.12
CA THR A 62 3.03 -5.11 -3.71
C THR A 62 2.25 -3.82 -3.57
N ASN A 63 1.74 -3.52 -2.38
CA ASN A 63 1.00 -2.31 -2.09
C ASN A 63 1.71 -1.01 -2.50
N TRP A 64 3.04 -1.00 -2.68
CA TRP A 64 3.79 0.18 -3.12
C TRP A 64 3.94 0.29 -4.63
N THR A 65 3.67 -0.76 -5.37
CA THR A 65 3.74 -0.79 -6.83
C THR A 65 2.37 -0.84 -7.48
N ASP A 66 1.33 -1.12 -6.72
CA ASP A 66 -0.05 -1.20 -7.20
C ASP A 66 -0.70 0.19 -7.24
N LYS A 67 -1.46 0.49 -8.29
CA LYS A 67 -2.24 1.74 -8.46
C LYS A 67 -3.55 1.75 -7.67
N LYS A 68 -3.65 1.01 -6.59
CA LYS A 68 -4.89 0.88 -5.82
C LYS A 68 -4.90 1.83 -4.63
N LEU A 69 -6.12 2.08 -4.17
CA LEU A 69 -6.36 2.74 -2.90
C LEU A 69 -5.90 1.80 -1.78
N MET A 70 -5.04 2.30 -0.89
CA MET A 70 -4.48 1.53 0.21
C MET A 70 -5.00 2.08 1.53
N VAL A 71 -5.41 1.18 2.41
CA VAL A 71 -5.76 1.49 3.79
C VAL A 71 -4.72 0.85 4.70
N GLY A 72 -4.20 1.63 5.64
CA GLY A 72 -3.19 1.18 6.59
C GLY A 72 -3.38 1.79 7.97
N LEU A 73 -2.53 1.37 8.89
CA LEU A 73 -2.41 1.93 10.23
C LEU A 73 -1.01 2.53 10.41
N GLU A 74 -0.97 3.68 11.08
CA GLU A 74 0.25 4.39 11.45
C GLU A 74 0.23 4.69 12.93
N GLY A 75 1.25 4.22 13.68
CA GLY A 75 1.53 4.63 15.04
C GLY A 75 2.63 5.68 15.06
N GLY A 76 2.57 6.61 15.97
CA GLY A 76 3.58 7.63 16.16
C GLY A 76 3.88 7.86 17.64
N TRP A 77 5.12 8.16 17.94
CA TRP A 77 5.57 8.53 19.27
C TRP A 77 6.42 9.79 19.21
N PHE A 78 6.01 10.81 19.96
CA PHE A 78 6.78 12.04 20.10
C PHE A 78 7.86 11.84 21.16
N PHE A 79 9.05 11.41 20.73
CA PHE A 79 10.18 11.19 21.64
C PHE A 79 10.83 12.49 22.10
N GLN A 80 10.57 13.58 21.39
CA GLN A 80 10.94 14.96 21.73
C GLN A 80 9.86 15.89 21.18
N ASP A 81 9.75 17.10 21.72
CA ASP A 81 8.82 18.11 21.20
C ASP A 81 9.04 18.32 19.69
N LEU A 82 7.94 18.20 18.92
CA LEU A 82 7.94 18.34 17.48
C LEU A 82 8.77 17.31 16.70
N TRP A 83 9.26 16.23 17.35
CA TRP A 83 9.89 15.10 16.72
C TRP A 83 9.10 13.82 16.95
N LYS A 84 8.65 13.20 15.88
CA LYS A 84 7.85 11.97 15.92
C LYS A 84 8.59 10.81 15.27
N LEU A 85 8.71 9.70 15.99
CA LEU A 85 9.02 8.40 15.42
C LEU A 85 7.73 7.79 14.90
N THR A 86 7.72 7.33 13.67
CA THR A 86 6.54 6.79 12.98
C THR A 86 6.79 5.33 12.64
N LEU A 87 5.81 4.48 12.89
CA LEU A 87 5.77 3.08 12.47
C LEU A 87 4.40 2.81 11.86
N GLY A 88 4.37 2.21 10.69
CA GLY A 88 3.10 1.88 10.05
C GLY A 88 3.20 0.66 9.14
N GLY A 89 2.06 0.23 8.65
CA GLY A 89 2.01 -0.89 7.75
C GLY A 89 0.59 -1.41 7.49
N GLY A 90 0.53 -2.44 6.66
CA GLY A 90 -0.71 -3.11 6.32
C GLY A 90 -0.46 -4.52 5.81
N MET A 91 -1.49 -5.32 5.79
CA MET A 91 -1.45 -6.70 5.31
C MET A 91 -2.74 -7.03 4.56
N ASN A 92 -2.60 -7.79 3.49
CA ASN A 92 -3.71 -8.37 2.74
C ASN A 92 -3.44 -9.85 2.50
N ILE A 93 -4.43 -10.69 2.79
CA ILE A 93 -4.39 -12.12 2.52
C ILE A 93 -5.66 -12.48 1.78
N SER A 94 -5.52 -13.13 0.64
CA SER A 94 -6.62 -13.66 -0.17
C SER A 94 -6.38 -15.13 -0.47
N SER A 95 -7.40 -15.93 -0.35
CA SER A 95 -7.35 -17.36 -0.70
C SER A 95 -8.63 -17.72 -1.46
N ASN A 96 -8.47 -18.10 -2.71
CA ASN A 96 -9.54 -18.58 -3.56
C ASN A 96 -9.43 -20.10 -3.67
N PRO A 97 -10.46 -20.86 -3.23
CA PRO A 97 -10.45 -22.31 -3.38
C PRO A 97 -10.55 -22.70 -4.86
N GLY A 98 -9.91 -23.78 -5.22
CA GLY A 98 -10.12 -24.40 -6.52
C GLY A 98 -11.42 -25.24 -6.53
N TYR A 99 -11.95 -25.45 -7.71
CA TYR A 99 -13.10 -26.32 -7.95
C TYR A 99 -12.72 -27.39 -8.98
N ALA A 100 -13.14 -28.62 -8.74
CA ALA A 100 -12.99 -29.71 -9.69
C ALA A 100 -13.81 -29.46 -10.97
N PRO A 101 -13.39 -29.99 -12.13
CA PRO A 101 -14.20 -29.89 -13.34
C PRO A 101 -15.50 -30.65 -13.18
N VAL A 102 -16.56 -30.17 -13.81
CA VAL A 102 -17.86 -30.84 -13.85
C VAL A 102 -18.12 -31.22 -15.31
N PRO A 103 -18.26 -32.53 -15.62
CA PRO A 103 -18.56 -32.97 -16.97
C PRO A 103 -19.94 -32.47 -17.41
N GLY A 104 -20.03 -32.04 -18.64
CA GLY A 104 -21.29 -31.64 -19.29
C GLY A 104 -22.20 -32.86 -19.57
N VAL A 105 -23.40 -32.56 -20.07
CA VAL A 105 -24.38 -33.59 -20.49
C VAL A 105 -24.56 -33.48 -22.00
N TYR A 106 -24.35 -34.59 -22.69
CA TYR A 106 -24.48 -34.70 -24.14
C TYR A 106 -25.55 -35.75 -24.48
N GLU A 107 -26.80 -35.44 -24.19
CA GLU A 107 -27.94 -36.30 -24.55
C GLU A 107 -28.71 -35.72 -25.73
N SER A 108 -29.49 -36.57 -26.44
CA SER A 108 -30.25 -36.14 -27.62
C SER A 108 -31.14 -34.94 -27.37
N GLY A 109 -30.73 -33.79 -27.89
CA GLY A 109 -31.45 -32.53 -27.82
C GLY A 109 -31.05 -31.58 -26.68
N VAL A 110 -30.14 -31.97 -25.76
CA VAL A 110 -29.59 -31.13 -24.71
C VAL A 110 -28.06 -31.19 -24.77
N ILE A 111 -27.42 -30.06 -24.98
CA ILE A 111 -25.97 -29.89 -24.93
C ILE A 111 -25.64 -28.94 -23.79
N ILE A 112 -25.15 -29.44 -22.69
CA ILE A 112 -24.57 -28.69 -21.59
C ILE A 112 -23.07 -28.88 -21.66
N PRO A 113 -22.27 -27.83 -21.92
CA PRO A 113 -20.82 -27.95 -22.04
C PRO A 113 -20.17 -28.34 -20.71
N ASP A 114 -18.95 -28.91 -20.79
CA ASP A 114 -18.12 -29.14 -19.63
C ASP A 114 -17.74 -27.84 -18.96
N TYR A 115 -17.72 -27.83 -17.63
CA TYR A 115 -17.16 -26.77 -16.83
C TYR A 115 -15.73 -27.13 -16.48
N ALA A 116 -14.78 -26.31 -16.92
CA ALA A 116 -13.36 -26.50 -16.61
C ALA A 116 -13.06 -26.33 -15.11
N ALA A 117 -12.05 -27.04 -14.63
CA ALA A 117 -11.55 -26.89 -13.28
C ALA A 117 -11.09 -25.43 -13.02
N VAL A 118 -11.34 -24.92 -11.83
CA VAL A 118 -10.81 -23.65 -11.35
C VAL A 118 -9.65 -23.95 -10.40
N LYS A 119 -8.47 -23.41 -10.72
CA LYS A 119 -7.26 -23.61 -9.92
C LYS A 119 -7.33 -22.87 -8.61
N SER A 120 -6.87 -23.47 -7.51
CA SER A 120 -6.76 -22.77 -6.25
C SER A 120 -5.63 -21.73 -6.32
N GLN A 121 -5.89 -20.57 -5.77
CA GLN A 121 -4.93 -19.46 -5.73
C GLN A 121 -4.88 -18.86 -4.33
N SER A 122 -3.69 -18.55 -3.87
CA SER A 122 -3.47 -17.89 -2.59
C SER A 122 -2.51 -16.71 -2.79
N GLU A 123 -2.89 -15.56 -2.27
CA GLU A 123 -2.11 -14.32 -2.32
C GLU A 123 -1.94 -13.79 -0.91
N MET A 124 -0.72 -13.39 -0.57
CA MET A 124 -0.38 -12.73 0.68
C MET A 124 0.51 -11.54 0.37
N GLN A 125 0.15 -10.38 0.92
CA GLN A 125 0.92 -9.16 0.82
C GLN A 125 1.00 -8.51 2.19
N PHE A 126 2.17 -7.99 2.56
CA PHE A 126 2.30 -7.11 3.71
C PHE A 126 3.34 -6.03 3.45
N ASN A 127 3.18 -4.92 4.12
CA ASN A 127 4.18 -3.88 4.18
C ASN A 127 4.36 -3.37 5.62
N ILE A 128 5.53 -2.90 5.90
CA ILE A 128 5.88 -2.22 7.15
C ILE A 128 6.84 -1.08 6.82
N TYR A 129 6.68 0.05 7.48
CA TYR A 129 7.60 1.17 7.35
C TYR A 129 7.85 1.82 8.71
N ALA A 130 9.03 2.40 8.82
CA ALA A 130 9.42 3.22 9.95
C ALA A 130 10.01 4.54 9.45
N GLY A 131 9.89 5.59 10.24
CA GLY A 131 10.38 6.91 9.86
C GLY A 131 10.48 7.87 11.02
N VAL A 132 11.04 9.02 10.72
CA VAL A 132 11.15 10.15 11.66
C VAL A 132 10.61 11.39 10.97
N ASP A 133 9.70 12.07 11.64
CA ASP A 133 9.06 13.29 11.18
C ASP A 133 9.46 14.46 12.11
N ARG A 134 9.83 15.59 11.51
CA ARG A 134 10.06 16.85 12.21
C ARG A 134 8.92 17.79 11.90
N TYR A 135 8.20 18.24 12.91
CA TYR A 135 7.15 19.23 12.81
C TYR A 135 7.72 20.64 12.95
N PHE A 136 7.07 21.59 12.29
CA PHE A 136 7.44 23.01 12.29
C PHE A 136 6.31 23.82 12.89
N ASP A 137 6.53 24.32 14.11
CA ASP A 137 5.59 25.20 14.77
C ASP A 137 5.65 26.61 14.18
N ASN A 138 4.52 27.32 14.24
CA ASN A 138 4.38 28.71 13.78
C ASN A 138 4.73 29.00 12.30
N PHE A 139 4.94 27.99 11.48
CA PHE A 139 5.32 28.16 10.07
C PHE A 139 4.18 28.77 9.23
N LEU A 140 2.93 28.42 9.50
CA LEU A 140 1.75 28.87 8.73
C LEU A 140 0.92 29.92 9.48
N ASN A 141 1.31 30.37 10.67
CA ASN A 141 0.54 31.28 11.53
C ASN A 141 -0.91 30.81 11.80
N VAL A 142 -1.18 29.51 11.64
CA VAL A 142 -2.44 28.87 11.94
C VAL A 142 -2.23 27.93 13.12
N LYS A 143 -2.91 28.18 14.22
CA LYS A 143 -2.78 27.41 15.45
C LYS A 143 -3.20 25.96 15.21
N ASN A 144 -2.49 25.01 15.79
CA ASN A 144 -2.74 23.56 15.70
C ASN A 144 -2.57 22.95 14.29
N LEU A 145 -2.20 23.72 13.26
CA LEU A 145 -1.86 23.23 11.94
C LEU A 145 -0.34 23.16 11.82
N LEU A 146 0.19 21.96 11.85
CA LEU A 146 1.62 21.72 11.90
C LEU A 146 2.10 21.08 10.59
N PRO A 147 2.83 21.80 9.75
CA PRO A 147 3.57 21.20 8.67
C PRO A 147 4.71 20.34 9.24
N TYR A 148 5.04 19.29 8.53
CA TYR A 148 6.18 18.44 8.86
C TYR A 148 6.91 17.96 7.63
N ALA A 149 8.16 17.62 7.82
CA ALA A 149 8.98 16.89 6.86
C ALA A 149 9.68 15.75 7.57
N GLY A 150 9.91 14.66 6.84
CA GLY A 150 10.51 13.47 7.43
C GLY A 150 11.15 12.56 6.39
N ALA A 151 11.70 11.47 6.89
CA ALA A 151 12.25 10.41 6.07
C ALA A 151 11.69 9.08 6.53
N ARG A 152 11.45 8.18 5.58
CA ARG A 152 10.91 6.85 5.84
C ARG A 152 11.70 5.78 5.12
N MET A 153 11.78 4.64 5.75
CA MET A 153 12.25 3.40 5.16
C MET A 153 11.18 2.34 5.36
N GLY A 154 10.93 1.58 4.31
CA GLY A 154 9.91 0.56 4.35
C GLY A 154 10.32 -0.71 3.61
N TYR A 155 9.65 -1.76 3.99
CA TYR A 155 9.78 -3.09 3.43
C TYR A 155 8.39 -3.60 3.05
N ALA A 156 8.24 -4.16 1.86
CA ALA A 156 7.04 -4.87 1.48
C ALA A 156 7.40 -6.21 0.83
N TYR A 157 6.57 -7.19 1.12
CA TYR A 157 6.67 -8.52 0.56
C TYR A 157 5.32 -8.98 0.06
N GLY A 158 5.31 -9.57 -1.14
CA GLY A 158 4.15 -10.19 -1.73
C GLY A 158 4.48 -11.60 -2.19
N ARG A 159 3.54 -12.51 -2.02
CA ARG A 159 3.61 -13.88 -2.52
C ARG A 159 2.28 -14.29 -3.10
N ASN A 160 2.34 -14.81 -4.32
CA ASN A 160 1.21 -15.45 -4.98
C ASN A 160 1.57 -16.91 -5.26
N SER A 161 0.66 -17.82 -5.02
CA SER A 161 0.84 -19.23 -5.36
C SER A 161 -0.42 -19.76 -6.02
N ALA A 162 -0.23 -20.51 -7.09
CA ALA A 162 -1.30 -21.20 -7.80
C ALA A 162 -0.80 -22.57 -8.26
N TYR A 163 -1.70 -23.53 -8.37
CA TYR A 163 -1.34 -24.81 -8.99
C TYR A 163 -1.08 -24.61 -10.48
N ALA A 164 -0.09 -25.32 -11.02
CA ALA A 164 0.31 -25.21 -12.41
C ALA A 164 -0.68 -25.91 -13.36
N ASP A 165 -1.36 -26.94 -12.88
CA ASP A 165 -2.32 -27.73 -13.63
C ASP A 165 -3.61 -28.00 -12.84
N ASP A 166 -4.59 -28.59 -13.51
CA ASP A 166 -5.93 -28.85 -12.95
C ASP A 166 -5.93 -30.06 -12.00
N GLU A 167 -4.98 -30.97 -12.15
CA GLU A 167 -4.84 -32.15 -11.34
C GLU A 167 -3.87 -32.00 -10.17
N ASN A 168 -3.22 -30.82 -10.10
CA ASN A 168 -2.24 -30.45 -9.08
C ASN A 168 -0.98 -31.35 -8.99
N TRP A 169 -0.76 -32.21 -9.99
CA TRP A 169 0.39 -33.15 -9.99
C TRP A 169 1.72 -32.46 -10.34
N MET A 170 1.67 -31.34 -11.08
CA MET A 170 2.84 -30.52 -11.40
C MET A 170 3.27 -29.58 -10.27
N GLY A 171 2.57 -29.59 -9.13
CA GLY A 171 2.89 -28.75 -7.99
C GLY A 171 2.46 -27.28 -8.15
N LYS A 172 2.96 -26.45 -7.24
CA LYS A 172 2.60 -25.02 -7.18
C LYS A 172 3.63 -24.16 -7.92
N SER A 173 3.11 -23.24 -8.73
CA SER A 173 3.87 -22.09 -9.17
C SER A 173 3.83 -20.99 -8.11
N ILE A 174 4.95 -20.33 -7.85
CA ILE A 174 5.04 -19.29 -6.81
C ILE A 174 5.68 -18.05 -7.43
N GLY A 175 4.99 -16.91 -7.31
CA GLY A 175 5.51 -15.59 -7.57
C GLY A 175 5.80 -14.87 -6.25
N GLU A 176 7.00 -14.30 -6.11
CA GLU A 176 7.41 -13.55 -4.92
C GLU A 176 7.91 -12.16 -5.36
N SER A 177 7.58 -11.17 -4.58
CA SER A 177 8.06 -9.79 -4.78
C SER A 177 8.54 -9.23 -3.45
N LEU A 178 9.75 -8.72 -3.44
CA LEU A 178 10.36 -8.05 -2.30
C LEU A 178 10.65 -6.61 -2.70
N ASN A 179 10.19 -5.66 -1.90
CA ASN A 179 10.43 -4.24 -2.11
C ASN A 179 11.09 -3.61 -0.90
N LEU A 180 12.12 -2.82 -1.16
CA LEU A 180 12.72 -1.90 -0.20
C LEU A 180 12.47 -0.48 -0.70
N ARG A 181 11.95 0.37 0.17
CA ARG A 181 11.60 1.75 -0.17
C ARG A 181 12.24 2.73 0.79
N TRP A 182 12.78 3.79 0.23
CA TRP A 182 13.23 4.99 0.95
C TRP A 182 12.48 6.17 0.39
N SER A 183 11.92 6.99 1.26
CA SER A 183 11.20 8.19 0.83
C SER A 183 11.46 9.36 1.79
N LEU A 184 11.42 10.55 1.20
CA LEU A 184 11.20 11.78 1.94
C LEU A 184 9.69 12.02 1.99
N VAL A 185 9.21 12.51 3.11
CA VAL A 185 7.80 12.83 3.30
C VAL A 185 7.63 14.28 3.65
N ALA A 186 6.54 14.87 3.22
CA ALA A 186 6.09 16.18 3.62
C ALA A 186 4.58 16.15 3.85
N GLY A 187 4.10 16.81 4.88
CA GLY A 187 2.69 16.79 5.20
C GLY A 187 2.26 17.92 6.11
N LEU A 188 0.97 17.92 6.38
CA LEU A 188 0.30 18.84 7.28
C LEU A 188 -0.62 18.03 8.18
N ASP A 189 -0.46 18.15 9.49
CA ASP A 189 -1.38 17.58 10.48
C ASP A 189 -2.10 18.71 11.21
N TYR A 190 -3.43 18.62 11.26
CA TYR A 190 -4.27 19.56 11.98
C TYR A 190 -4.85 18.91 13.23
N PHE A 191 -4.40 19.35 14.39
CA PHE A 191 -4.86 18.86 15.69
C PHE A 191 -6.14 19.61 16.08
N MET A 192 -7.29 18.96 15.85
CA MET A 192 -8.62 19.54 16.06
C MET A 192 -9.02 19.60 17.53
N SER A 193 -8.50 18.67 18.32
CA SER A 193 -8.73 18.56 19.76
C SER A 193 -7.52 17.92 20.44
N GLU A 194 -7.56 17.76 21.75
CA GLU A 194 -6.52 17.02 22.49
C GLU A 194 -6.35 15.59 21.98
N ALA A 195 -7.44 14.97 21.52
CA ALA A 195 -7.46 13.56 21.16
C ALA A 195 -7.53 13.29 19.66
N PHE A 196 -7.86 14.25 18.80
CA PHE A 196 -8.15 13.97 17.39
C PHE A 196 -7.38 14.88 16.44
N PHE A 197 -6.84 14.32 15.36
CA PHE A 197 -6.20 15.05 14.29
C PHE A 197 -6.54 14.51 12.90
N LEU A 198 -6.45 15.38 11.91
CA LEU A 198 -6.51 15.09 10.50
C LEU A 198 -5.18 15.46 9.84
N GLY A 199 -4.72 14.65 8.91
CA GLY A 199 -3.48 14.92 8.21
C GLY A 199 -3.56 14.64 6.72
N ILE A 200 -2.70 15.33 5.98
CA ILE A 200 -2.40 15.04 4.59
C ILE A 200 -0.89 14.91 4.43
N GLN A 201 -0.47 14.01 3.57
CA GLN A 201 0.94 13.72 3.31
C GLN A 201 1.16 13.42 1.85
N VAL A 202 2.34 13.76 1.38
CA VAL A 202 2.87 13.33 0.07
C VAL A 202 4.31 12.88 0.26
N GLU A 203 4.81 12.10 -0.68
CA GLU A 203 6.22 11.77 -0.78
C GLU A 203 6.85 12.58 -1.92
N PRO A 204 7.51 13.72 -1.64
CA PRO A 204 8.18 14.52 -2.65
C PRO A 204 9.21 13.74 -3.44
N PHE A 205 9.87 12.79 -2.80
CA PHE A 205 10.83 11.88 -3.41
C PHE A 205 10.68 10.49 -2.81
N ALA A 206 10.67 9.47 -3.66
CA ALA A 206 10.70 8.09 -3.24
C ALA A 206 11.55 7.25 -4.20
N TYR A 207 12.31 6.34 -3.63
CA TYR A 207 13.06 5.32 -4.34
C TYR A 207 12.60 3.95 -3.88
N THR A 208 12.30 3.07 -4.81
CA THR A 208 11.89 1.69 -4.52
C THR A 208 12.79 0.72 -5.31
N TYR A 209 13.47 -0.14 -4.60
CA TYR A 209 14.11 -1.33 -5.14
C TYR A 209 13.12 -2.48 -5.07
N ASN A 210 12.87 -3.15 -6.19
CA ASN A 210 12.00 -4.31 -6.27
C ASN A 210 12.79 -5.50 -6.81
N LYS A 211 12.68 -6.64 -6.13
CA LYS A 211 13.15 -7.94 -6.59
C LYS A 211 11.96 -8.87 -6.76
N SER A 212 11.67 -9.24 -8.00
CA SER A 212 10.65 -10.22 -8.35
C SER A 212 11.29 -11.57 -8.61
N THR A 213 10.71 -12.63 -8.06
CA THR A 213 11.17 -14.01 -8.25
C THR A 213 9.98 -14.86 -8.66
N LEU A 214 10.12 -15.58 -9.75
CA LEU A 214 9.15 -16.55 -10.23
C LEU A 214 9.74 -17.94 -10.08
N LYS A 215 9.02 -18.81 -9.38
CA LYS A 215 9.29 -20.24 -9.25
C LYS A 215 8.20 -20.98 -10.04
N PRO A 216 8.45 -21.33 -11.31
CA PRO A 216 7.38 -21.83 -12.18
C PRO A 216 6.79 -23.13 -11.69
N GLN A 217 7.63 -24.03 -11.17
CA GLN A 217 7.27 -25.38 -10.78
C GLN A 217 8.41 -26.02 -9.97
N GLU A 218 8.11 -27.04 -9.16
CA GLU A 218 9.14 -27.85 -8.50
C GLU A 218 10.07 -28.51 -9.52
N GLY A 219 11.38 -28.45 -9.24
CA GLY A 219 12.41 -29.01 -10.11
C GLY A 219 12.89 -28.08 -11.23
N LEU A 220 12.21 -26.97 -11.50
CA LEU A 220 12.67 -25.94 -12.45
C LEU A 220 13.47 -24.84 -11.76
N GLY A 221 14.38 -24.22 -12.54
CA GLY A 221 15.13 -23.06 -12.07
C GLY A 221 14.26 -21.85 -11.77
N ASN A 222 14.64 -21.07 -10.77
CA ASN A 222 13.97 -19.82 -10.44
C ASN A 222 14.36 -18.72 -11.41
N LEU A 223 13.40 -17.92 -11.83
CA LEU A 223 13.60 -16.69 -12.61
C LEU A 223 13.54 -15.51 -11.66
N SER A 224 14.51 -14.62 -11.70
CA SER A 224 14.49 -13.40 -10.87
C SER A 224 14.89 -12.17 -11.69
N ALA A 225 14.23 -11.06 -11.40
CA ALA A 225 14.52 -9.77 -11.99
C ALA A 225 14.51 -8.69 -10.90
N ASN A 226 15.35 -7.68 -11.08
CA ASN A 226 15.41 -6.53 -10.21
C ASN A 226 14.96 -5.30 -10.97
N SER A 227 14.23 -4.39 -10.30
CA SER A 227 13.87 -3.10 -10.85
C SER A 227 14.10 -1.98 -9.84
N HIS A 228 14.35 -0.79 -10.35
CA HIS A 228 14.62 0.42 -9.59
C HIS A 228 13.61 1.48 -10.05
N ASN A 229 12.79 1.96 -9.13
CA ASN A 229 11.75 2.93 -9.43
C ASN A 229 11.99 4.21 -8.63
N PHE A 230 11.91 5.34 -9.31
CA PHE A 230 11.97 6.66 -8.72
C PHE A 230 10.61 7.34 -8.88
N GLY A 231 10.11 7.92 -7.82
CA GLY A 231 8.85 8.63 -7.81
C GLY A 231 9.02 10.06 -7.29
N ILE A 232 8.28 10.98 -7.88
CA ILE A 232 8.18 12.37 -7.45
C ILE A 232 6.72 12.67 -7.14
N LEU A 233 6.45 13.31 -6.00
CA LEU A 233 5.10 13.61 -5.50
C LEU A 233 4.20 12.36 -5.44
N ALA A 234 4.77 11.30 -4.92
CA ALA A 234 4.14 10.01 -4.86
C ALA A 234 3.29 9.84 -3.59
N ALA A 235 2.43 8.81 -3.61
CA ALA A 235 1.65 8.32 -2.49
C ALA A 235 0.93 9.44 -1.68
N PRO A 236 0.09 10.28 -2.31
CA PRO A 236 -0.75 11.19 -1.56
C PRO A 236 -1.58 10.40 -0.55
N THR A 237 -1.51 10.81 0.72
CA THR A 237 -2.10 10.09 1.85
C THR A 237 -2.95 11.03 2.67
N ILE A 238 -4.12 10.57 3.09
CA ILE A 238 -4.97 11.23 4.09
C ILE A 238 -4.86 10.41 5.38
N LYS A 239 -4.78 11.09 6.51
CA LYS A 239 -4.69 10.49 7.84
C LYS A 239 -5.85 10.94 8.70
N PHE A 240 -6.41 10.01 9.45
CA PHE A 240 -7.41 10.24 10.50
C PHE A 240 -6.88 9.59 11.76
N GLY A 241 -6.59 10.37 12.79
CA GLY A 241 -5.88 9.83 13.93
C GLY A 241 -6.30 10.38 15.27
N PHE A 242 -5.90 9.62 16.29
CA PHE A 242 -6.04 9.96 17.69
C PHE A 242 -4.67 10.21 18.29
N LYS A 243 -4.63 11.15 19.25
CA LYS A 243 -3.48 11.48 20.08
C LYS A 243 -3.81 11.15 21.53
N PHE A 244 -2.86 10.57 22.24
CA PHE A 244 -2.96 10.15 23.64
C PHE A 244 -1.83 10.73 24.48
#